data_d18c112390975bebbef2b300d497f82e
#
_entry.id   d18c112390975bebbef2b300d497f82e
#
_cell.length_a   1.000
_cell.length_b   1.000
_cell.length_c   1.000
_cell.angle_alpha   90.00
_cell.angle_beta   90.00
_cell.angle_gamma   90.00
#
_symmetry.space_group_name_H-M   'P 1'
#
loop_
_entity.id
_entity.type
_entity.pdbx_description
1 polymer ?
#
loop_
_entity_poly.entity_id
_entity_poly.type
_entity_poly.pdbx_seq_one_letter_code
_entity_poly.pdbx_strand_id
1 'polypeptide(L)'
;MFFLPGVLKNGAVSGIIILRIRSESDDIMVKKVYKHLDKLPKGSASDKLTNGCLVLEGGGWKGLYTVGVLDCLMMNDINFTSVVGCSAGALSAIGYVSGQIGWGARIDLTYRHDPNYCGIGAIKRDGGVTGFTYLFKKIIKDLPLDKKRLCDPSRRLAVSATNLVTGKAEYFEKGKCNLTKAIQASATVPYVSKPVMIKGVPYLDGGCAEKIPFPWSEQSGEKKVMVVRTRELSFRRKPGMPGLAKIMYRKYPNLLESMGKANENFNEMVQMLEEKSENGEIFLIAPSKPVKVKRFDGDMDKLAALYWLGYNDMKERLPQLRAYLEK
;
A
#
# COMPACT_ATOMS: atom_id res chain seq x y z
N MET A 1 -20.16 -21.67 7.97
CA MET A 1 -20.90 -21.40 9.22
C MET A 1 -19.89 -21.51 10.35
N PHE A 2 -19.30 -20.42 10.77
CA PHE A 2 -18.45 -20.39 11.97
C PHE A 2 -19.00 -19.27 12.86
N PHE A 3 -19.62 -19.72 13.95
CA PHE A 3 -20.14 -18.87 15.00
C PHE A 3 -18.97 -18.29 15.82
N LEU A 4 -18.97 -16.99 16.01
CA LEU A 4 -18.33 -16.40 17.18
C LEU A 4 -19.31 -16.58 18.37
N PRO A 5 -18.86 -17.06 19.53
CA PRO A 5 -19.73 -17.32 20.66
C PRO A 5 -20.35 -16.04 21.18
N GLY A 6 -21.64 -16.13 21.46
CA GLY A 6 -22.57 -15.10 21.71
C GLY A 6 -22.32 -14.21 22.92
N VAL A 7 -22.91 -13.05 22.80
CA VAL A 7 -23.70 -12.44 23.89
C VAL A 7 -24.98 -11.92 23.25
N LEU A 8 -26.03 -12.69 23.35
CA LEU A 8 -27.39 -12.21 23.25
C LEU A 8 -27.90 -11.96 24.66
N LYS A 9 -28.14 -10.71 25.01
CA LYS A 9 -29.37 -10.26 25.70
C LYS A 9 -29.40 -8.74 25.77
N ASN A 10 -30.42 -8.20 25.08
CA ASN A 10 -31.11 -6.90 25.27
C ASN A 10 -30.29 -5.60 25.12
N GLY A 11 -30.55 -4.89 24.03
CA GLY A 11 -30.23 -3.48 23.89
C GLY A 11 -29.63 -3.15 22.50
N ALA A 12 -30.38 -2.39 21.72
CA ALA A 12 -30.07 -1.95 20.38
C ALA A 12 -28.60 -1.53 20.17
N VAL A 13 -27.91 -2.19 19.27
CA VAL A 13 -26.65 -1.73 18.68
C VAL A 13 -26.84 -1.70 17.18
N SER A 14 -27.24 -0.52 16.68
CA SER A 14 -27.18 -0.23 15.25
C SER A 14 -25.72 -0.07 14.85
N GLY A 15 -25.26 -0.86 13.89
CA GLY A 15 -23.95 -0.68 13.26
C GLY A 15 -23.10 -1.92 13.02
N ILE A 16 -23.68 -3.11 13.01
CA ILE A 16 -22.99 -4.29 12.50
C ILE A 16 -23.12 -4.27 10.98
N ILE A 17 -22.01 -4.02 10.28
CA ILE A 17 -21.93 -4.32 8.84
C ILE A 17 -21.95 -5.84 8.72
N ILE A 18 -23.15 -6.41 8.63
CA ILE A 18 -23.35 -7.78 8.17
C ILE A 18 -23.06 -7.74 6.68
N LEU A 19 -21.89 -8.24 6.27
CA LEU A 19 -21.66 -8.68 4.90
C LEU A 19 -22.69 -9.80 4.63
N ARG A 20 -23.83 -9.43 4.04
CA ARG A 20 -24.86 -10.36 3.59
C ARG A 20 -24.26 -11.16 2.44
N ILE A 21 -23.69 -12.34 2.77
CA ILE A 21 -23.30 -13.34 1.79
C ILE A 21 -24.60 -13.97 1.31
N ARG A 22 -25.12 -13.50 0.18
CA ARG A 22 -26.10 -14.26 -0.57
C ARG A 22 -25.39 -15.49 -1.12
N SER A 23 -25.86 -16.67 -0.71
CA SER A 23 -25.62 -17.93 -1.40
C SER A 23 -26.48 -17.88 -2.67
N GLU A 24 -25.91 -17.53 -3.78
CA GLU A 24 -26.45 -17.86 -5.09
C GLU A 24 -25.60 -18.98 -5.65
N SER A 25 -26.29 -20.06 -5.99
CA SER A 25 -25.85 -21.24 -6.73
C SER A 25 -25.01 -20.87 -7.95
N ASP A 26 -23.95 -21.58 -8.18
CA ASP A 26 -23.19 -21.91 -9.40
C ASP A 26 -23.39 -21.08 -10.69
N ASP A 27 -23.55 -19.77 -10.58
CA ASP A 27 -23.27 -18.88 -11.70
C ASP A 27 -21.76 -18.62 -11.73
N ILE A 28 -21.14 -19.04 -12.81
CA ILE A 28 -19.78 -18.71 -13.20
C ILE A 28 -19.63 -17.21 -13.02
N MET A 29 -19.03 -16.79 -11.88
CA MET A 29 -18.74 -15.37 -11.64
C MET A 29 -17.80 -14.92 -12.74
N VAL A 30 -18.33 -14.25 -13.75
CA VAL A 30 -17.53 -13.57 -14.77
C VAL A 30 -16.59 -12.64 -14.01
N LYS A 31 -15.32 -13.01 -13.94
CA LYS A 31 -14.28 -12.18 -13.30
C LYS A 31 -14.36 -10.82 -13.98
N LYS A 32 -14.79 -9.79 -13.27
CA LYS A 32 -14.77 -8.42 -13.78
C LYS A 32 -13.31 -7.98 -13.86
N VAL A 33 -12.72 -8.20 -15.01
CA VAL A 33 -11.37 -7.75 -15.36
C VAL A 33 -11.49 -6.42 -16.09
N TYR A 34 -10.54 -5.52 -15.90
CA TYR A 34 -10.49 -4.27 -16.66
C TYR A 34 -10.34 -4.54 -18.16
N LYS A 35 -11.19 -3.94 -18.97
CA LYS A 35 -11.30 -4.24 -20.41
C LYS A 35 -10.11 -3.82 -21.25
N HIS A 36 -9.30 -2.85 -20.77
CA HIS A 36 -8.22 -2.23 -21.51
C HIS A 36 -6.84 -2.50 -20.89
N LEU A 37 -6.60 -3.74 -20.44
CA LEU A 37 -5.28 -4.17 -19.93
C LEU A 37 -4.18 -4.08 -20.99
N ASP A 38 -4.53 -4.18 -22.26
CA ASP A 38 -3.65 -4.01 -23.43
C ASP A 38 -3.05 -2.61 -23.53
N LYS A 39 -3.78 -1.59 -23.05
CA LYS A 39 -3.34 -0.18 -23.05
C LYS A 39 -2.37 0.15 -21.91
N LEU A 40 -2.26 -0.71 -20.90
CA LEU A 40 -1.31 -0.48 -19.81
C LEU A 40 0.13 -0.56 -20.31
N PRO A 41 1.03 0.33 -19.87
CA PRO A 41 2.45 0.22 -20.15
C PRO A 41 2.98 -1.16 -19.79
N LYS A 42 3.97 -1.64 -20.50
CA LYS A 42 4.63 -2.92 -20.26
C LYS A 42 6.10 -2.86 -20.65
N GLY A 43 6.92 -3.63 -19.99
CA GLY A 43 8.35 -3.72 -20.27
C GLY A 43 9.17 -3.79 -18.99
N SER A 44 10.46 -3.63 -19.17
CA SER A 44 11.43 -3.58 -18.07
C SER A 44 12.04 -2.19 -18.00
N ALA A 45 12.19 -1.67 -16.80
CA ALA A 45 12.90 -0.43 -16.56
C ALA A 45 14.40 -0.58 -16.89
N SER A 46 15.04 0.50 -17.28
CA SER A 46 16.49 0.53 -17.50
C SER A 46 17.26 0.28 -16.20
N ASP A 47 18.54 -0.09 -16.31
CA ASP A 47 19.42 -0.29 -15.17
C ASP A 47 19.96 1.02 -14.59
N LYS A 48 19.68 2.16 -15.21
CA LYS A 48 20.07 3.48 -14.71
C LYS A 48 19.54 3.71 -13.31
N LEU A 49 20.43 4.03 -12.38
CA LEU A 49 20.07 4.36 -11.00
C LEU A 49 19.90 5.88 -10.84
N THR A 50 18.95 6.27 -10.05
CA THR A 50 18.71 7.64 -9.60
C THR A 50 18.99 7.70 -8.11
N ASN A 51 20.04 8.41 -7.70
CA ASN A 51 20.38 8.55 -6.28
C ASN A 51 19.26 9.31 -5.56
N GLY A 52 18.72 8.69 -4.54
CA GLY A 52 17.63 9.27 -3.74
C GLY A 52 16.70 8.24 -3.14
N CYS A 53 15.79 8.71 -2.30
CA CYS A 53 14.80 7.91 -1.60
C CYS A 53 13.40 8.20 -2.13
N LEU A 54 12.67 7.13 -2.45
CA LEU A 54 11.26 7.17 -2.84
C LEU A 54 10.40 6.66 -1.68
N VAL A 55 9.50 7.51 -1.18
CA VAL A 55 8.60 7.22 -0.06
C VAL A 55 7.18 7.04 -0.58
N LEU A 56 6.57 5.88 -0.29
CA LEU A 56 5.27 5.47 -0.82
C LEU A 56 4.23 5.34 0.28
N GLU A 57 3.23 6.24 0.28
CA GLU A 57 2.12 6.24 1.23
C GLU A 57 1.26 4.98 1.09
N GLY A 58 0.74 4.46 2.23
CA GLY A 58 -0.27 3.41 2.27
C GLY A 58 -1.66 3.92 1.94
N GLY A 59 -2.46 3.13 1.20
CA GLY A 59 -3.78 3.61 0.77
C GLY A 59 -4.81 2.56 0.35
N GLY A 60 -4.53 1.26 0.47
CA GLY A 60 -5.36 0.21 -0.14
C GLY A 60 -5.46 0.43 -1.64
N TRP A 61 -6.65 0.29 -2.25
CA TRP A 61 -6.83 0.47 -3.71
C TRP A 61 -6.46 1.86 -4.24
N LYS A 62 -6.26 2.86 -3.37
CA LYS A 62 -5.71 4.16 -3.77
C LYS A 62 -4.23 4.08 -4.19
N GLY A 63 -3.54 3.01 -3.82
CA GLY A 63 -2.21 2.69 -4.30
C GLY A 63 -2.10 2.58 -5.83
N LEU A 64 -3.20 2.40 -6.56
CA LEU A 64 -3.19 2.46 -8.02
C LEU A 64 -2.70 3.81 -8.56
N TYR A 65 -2.95 4.92 -7.85
CA TYR A 65 -2.29 6.19 -8.16
C TYR A 65 -0.77 6.07 -8.09
N THR A 66 -0.26 5.50 -7.00
CA THR A 66 1.17 5.25 -6.80
C THR A 66 1.74 4.37 -7.92
N VAL A 67 1.04 3.28 -8.28
CA VAL A 67 1.46 2.41 -9.38
C VAL A 67 1.60 3.18 -10.69
N GLY A 68 0.65 4.06 -11.01
CA GLY A 68 0.72 4.94 -12.21
C GLY A 68 1.93 5.87 -12.18
N VAL A 69 2.21 6.50 -11.03
CA VAL A 69 3.42 7.32 -10.83
C VAL A 69 4.69 6.50 -11.06
N LEU A 70 4.78 5.31 -10.48
CA LEU A 70 5.96 4.43 -10.57
C LEU A 70 6.21 3.96 -12.01
N ASP A 71 5.17 3.58 -12.74
CA ASP A 71 5.29 3.19 -14.14
C ASP A 71 5.79 4.34 -15.00
N CYS A 72 5.30 5.57 -14.77
CA CYS A 72 5.79 6.75 -15.46
C CYS A 72 7.26 7.04 -15.15
N LEU A 73 7.70 6.90 -13.90
CA LEU A 73 9.10 7.06 -13.51
C LEU A 73 9.99 6.04 -14.24
N MET A 74 9.63 4.76 -14.20
CA MET A 74 10.39 3.68 -14.85
C MET A 74 10.49 3.88 -16.38
N MET A 75 9.42 4.30 -17.02
CA MET A 75 9.43 4.60 -18.46
C MET A 75 10.28 5.82 -18.85
N ASN A 76 10.68 6.63 -17.86
CA ASN A 76 11.51 7.82 -18.05
C ASN A 76 12.91 7.70 -17.42
N ASP A 77 13.38 6.47 -17.20
CA ASP A 77 14.70 6.13 -16.66
C ASP A 77 14.98 6.73 -15.25
N ILE A 78 13.94 6.89 -14.45
CA ILE A 78 14.05 7.34 -13.07
C ILE A 78 13.82 6.14 -12.16
N ASN A 79 14.91 5.55 -11.65
CA ASN A 79 14.90 4.36 -10.80
C ASN A 79 15.67 4.66 -9.49
N PHE A 80 14.95 5.10 -8.46
CA PHE A 80 15.53 5.46 -7.18
C PHE A 80 16.30 4.31 -6.53
N THR A 81 17.46 4.63 -5.96
CA THR A 81 18.34 3.68 -5.25
C THR A 81 17.72 3.15 -3.98
N SER A 82 16.93 3.97 -3.29
CA SER A 82 16.28 3.63 -2.03
C SER A 82 14.77 3.82 -2.13
N VAL A 83 14.00 2.83 -1.69
CA VAL A 83 12.54 2.86 -1.71
C VAL A 83 12.01 2.41 -0.36
N VAL A 84 11.04 3.13 0.19
CA VAL A 84 10.30 2.69 1.37
C VAL A 84 8.79 2.78 1.13
N GLY A 85 8.06 1.76 1.51
CA GLY A 85 6.61 1.71 1.33
C GLY A 85 5.85 1.23 2.56
N CYS A 86 4.63 1.73 2.70
CA CYS A 86 3.65 1.29 3.68
C CYS A 86 2.46 0.65 2.96
N SER A 87 1.99 -0.53 3.41
CA SER A 87 0.75 -1.16 2.93
C SER A 87 0.73 -1.31 1.39
N ALA A 88 -0.21 -0.67 0.70
CA ALA A 88 -0.26 -0.64 -0.76
C ALA A 88 1.03 -0.07 -1.37
N GLY A 89 1.68 0.91 -0.71
CA GLY A 89 2.98 1.43 -1.13
C GLY A 89 4.08 0.37 -1.06
N ALA A 90 4.06 -0.53 -0.06
CA ALA A 90 4.99 -1.66 0.03
C ALA A 90 4.79 -2.67 -1.11
N LEU A 91 3.53 -2.94 -1.48
CA LEU A 91 3.21 -3.81 -2.62
C LEU A 91 3.63 -3.18 -3.95
N SER A 92 3.42 -1.88 -4.13
CA SER A 92 3.82 -1.15 -5.33
C SER A 92 5.35 -1.10 -5.48
N ALA A 93 6.07 -0.98 -4.35
CA ALA A 93 7.53 -0.93 -4.32
C ALA A 93 8.20 -2.18 -4.92
N ILE A 94 7.57 -3.37 -4.78
CA ILE A 94 8.14 -4.62 -5.33
C ILE A 94 8.25 -4.53 -6.86
N GLY A 95 7.17 -4.15 -7.53
CA GLY A 95 7.14 -3.99 -8.99
C GLY A 95 8.17 -2.97 -9.48
N TYR A 96 8.28 -1.85 -8.77
CA TYR A 96 9.23 -0.80 -9.09
C TYR A 96 10.69 -1.23 -8.91
N VAL A 97 11.05 -1.77 -7.75
CA VAL A 97 12.43 -2.23 -7.47
C VAL A 97 12.83 -3.39 -8.38
N SER A 98 11.88 -4.26 -8.76
CA SER A 98 12.12 -5.30 -9.77
C SER A 98 12.09 -4.78 -11.21
N GLY A 99 11.78 -3.50 -11.42
CA GLY A 99 11.82 -2.84 -12.72
C GLY A 99 10.72 -3.26 -13.69
N GLN A 100 9.57 -3.72 -13.20
CA GLN A 100 8.52 -4.26 -14.06
C GLN A 100 7.40 -3.27 -14.28
N ILE A 101 7.44 -2.63 -15.45
CA ILE A 101 6.47 -1.61 -15.87
C ILE A 101 5.09 -2.26 -16.07
N GLY A 102 4.06 -1.66 -15.46
CA GLY A 102 2.68 -2.11 -15.54
C GLY A 102 2.36 -3.36 -14.71
N TRP A 103 3.29 -3.90 -13.93
CA TRP A 103 3.09 -5.12 -13.16
C TRP A 103 2.02 -4.97 -12.08
N GLY A 104 2.12 -3.94 -11.25
CA GLY A 104 1.15 -3.67 -10.19
C GLY A 104 -0.25 -3.40 -10.73
N ALA A 105 -0.35 -2.58 -11.79
CA ALA A 105 -1.62 -2.28 -12.45
C ALA A 105 -2.28 -3.54 -13.02
N ARG A 106 -1.52 -4.42 -13.68
CA ARG A 106 -2.05 -5.69 -14.20
C ARG A 106 -2.56 -6.59 -13.10
N ILE A 107 -1.86 -6.70 -11.98
CA ILE A 107 -2.33 -7.49 -10.85
C ILE A 107 -3.66 -6.94 -10.34
N ASP A 108 -3.70 -5.67 -9.99
CA ASP A 108 -4.86 -5.08 -9.35
C ASP A 108 -6.08 -5.05 -10.30
N LEU A 109 -5.87 -4.73 -11.57
CA LEU A 109 -6.93 -4.61 -12.56
C LEU A 109 -7.37 -5.97 -13.17
N THR A 110 -6.62 -7.05 -12.93
CA THR A 110 -7.00 -8.41 -13.31
C THR A 110 -7.64 -9.16 -12.15
N TYR A 111 -7.04 -9.09 -10.96
CA TYR A 111 -7.39 -9.98 -9.84
C TYR A 111 -8.26 -9.33 -8.76
N ARG A 112 -8.64 -8.06 -8.90
CA ARG A 112 -9.46 -7.36 -7.90
C ARG A 112 -10.69 -8.14 -7.46
N HIS A 113 -11.37 -8.80 -8.40
CA HIS A 113 -12.57 -9.59 -8.17
C HIS A 113 -12.30 -11.08 -7.98
N ASP A 114 -11.05 -11.53 -8.00
CA ASP A 114 -10.72 -12.92 -7.66
C ASP A 114 -10.82 -13.10 -6.12
N PRO A 115 -11.73 -13.96 -5.64
CA PRO A 115 -11.92 -14.17 -4.20
C PRO A 115 -10.66 -14.73 -3.51
N ASN A 116 -9.72 -15.31 -4.26
CA ASN A 116 -8.45 -15.79 -3.75
C ASN A 116 -7.43 -14.67 -3.58
N TYR A 117 -7.54 -13.59 -4.35
CA TYR A 117 -6.69 -12.40 -4.22
C TYR A 117 -7.29 -11.39 -3.23
N CYS A 118 -8.59 -11.10 -3.32
CA CYS A 118 -9.26 -10.17 -2.41
C CYS A 118 -10.67 -10.67 -2.09
N GLY A 119 -10.84 -11.34 -0.94
CA GLY A 119 -12.14 -11.82 -0.53
C GLY A 119 -12.13 -13.09 0.31
N ILE A 120 -13.20 -13.88 0.20
CA ILE A 120 -13.46 -15.02 1.09
C ILE A 120 -12.44 -16.15 0.95
N GLY A 121 -11.90 -16.38 -0.26
CA GLY A 121 -10.83 -17.36 -0.49
C GLY A 121 -9.53 -16.96 0.22
N ALA A 122 -9.19 -15.67 0.19
CA ALA A 122 -8.06 -15.10 0.93
C ALA A 122 -8.27 -15.25 2.45
N ILE A 123 -9.48 -14.92 2.97
CA ILE A 123 -9.80 -15.06 4.40
C ILE A 123 -9.63 -16.50 4.87
N LYS A 124 -10.12 -17.48 4.10
CA LYS A 124 -10.03 -18.90 4.45
C LYS A 124 -8.58 -19.39 4.47
N ARG A 125 -7.75 -18.97 3.50
CA ARG A 125 -6.37 -19.45 3.36
C ARG A 125 -5.35 -18.67 4.17
N ASP A 126 -5.44 -17.33 4.14
CA ASP A 126 -4.44 -16.43 4.69
C ASP A 126 -4.88 -15.75 6.01
N GLY A 127 -6.13 -15.97 6.42
CA GLY A 127 -6.69 -15.34 7.62
C GLY A 127 -6.92 -13.83 7.49
N GLY A 128 -6.98 -13.31 6.26
CA GLY A 128 -7.18 -11.90 5.97
C GLY A 128 -7.75 -11.65 4.57
N VAL A 129 -8.26 -10.44 4.34
CA VAL A 129 -8.94 -10.09 3.08
C VAL A 129 -8.03 -10.05 1.86
N THR A 130 -6.72 -9.96 2.05
CA THR A 130 -5.70 -9.96 0.99
C THR A 130 -5.05 -11.35 0.90
N GLY A 131 -5.06 -11.94 -0.28
CA GLY A 131 -4.56 -13.27 -0.55
C GLY A 131 -3.05 -13.29 -0.86
N PHE A 132 -2.21 -13.09 0.16
CA PHE A 132 -0.76 -13.06 -0.01
C PHE A 132 -0.19 -14.40 -0.50
N THR A 133 -0.71 -15.52 -0.02
CA THR A 133 -0.31 -16.84 -0.53
C THR A 133 -0.65 -16.98 -2.01
N TYR A 134 -1.79 -16.49 -2.44
CA TYR A 134 -2.20 -16.49 -3.84
C TYR A 134 -1.32 -15.56 -4.68
N LEU A 135 -1.06 -14.36 -4.19
CA LEU A 135 -0.14 -13.40 -4.82
C LEU A 135 1.25 -14.01 -5.04
N PHE A 136 1.89 -14.47 -3.96
CA PHE A 136 3.28 -14.91 -4.00
C PHE A 136 3.49 -16.32 -4.59
N LYS A 137 2.47 -17.18 -4.62
CA LYS A 137 2.60 -18.55 -5.19
C LYS A 137 1.96 -18.68 -6.57
N LYS A 138 0.89 -17.96 -6.87
CA LYS A 138 0.15 -18.11 -8.14
C LYS A 138 0.37 -16.91 -9.05
N ILE A 139 0.04 -15.69 -8.61
CA ILE A 139 0.10 -14.51 -9.49
C ILE A 139 1.55 -14.25 -9.96
N ILE A 140 2.54 -14.39 -9.07
CA ILE A 140 3.97 -14.23 -9.45
C ILE A 140 4.44 -15.30 -10.46
N LYS A 141 3.77 -16.46 -10.59
CA LYS A 141 4.08 -17.40 -11.67
C LYS A 141 3.56 -16.91 -13.02
N ASP A 142 2.39 -16.30 -13.03
CA ASP A 142 1.75 -15.79 -14.24
C ASP A 142 2.36 -14.43 -14.68
N LEU A 143 2.80 -13.63 -13.70
CA LEU A 143 3.46 -12.33 -13.86
C LEU A 143 4.78 -12.34 -13.06
N PRO A 144 5.84 -12.96 -13.58
CA PRO A 144 7.08 -13.19 -12.83
C PRO A 144 7.82 -11.88 -12.53
N LEU A 145 8.38 -11.78 -11.33
CA LEU A 145 9.26 -10.69 -10.93
C LEU A 145 10.70 -10.94 -11.40
N ASP A 146 11.40 -9.90 -11.81
CA ASP A 146 12.86 -9.96 -11.99
C ASP A 146 13.54 -10.07 -10.61
N LYS A 147 13.80 -11.31 -10.22
CA LYS A 147 14.43 -11.62 -8.93
C LYS A 147 15.86 -11.12 -8.85
N LYS A 148 16.61 -11.14 -9.97
CA LYS A 148 18.00 -10.65 -10.00
C LYS A 148 18.01 -9.17 -9.65
N ARG A 149 17.19 -8.36 -10.33
CA ARG A 149 17.06 -6.93 -10.07
C ARG A 149 16.49 -6.66 -8.67
N LEU A 150 15.48 -7.40 -8.23
CA LEU A 150 14.92 -7.23 -6.88
C LEU A 150 15.95 -7.53 -5.79
N CYS A 151 16.84 -8.49 -5.99
CA CYS A 151 17.89 -8.87 -5.03
C CYS A 151 19.17 -8.02 -5.14
N ASP A 152 19.28 -7.17 -6.16
CA ASP A 152 20.45 -6.32 -6.36
C ASP A 152 20.70 -5.42 -5.12
N PRO A 153 21.89 -5.49 -4.48
CA PRO A 153 22.20 -4.72 -3.28
C PRO A 153 22.24 -3.19 -3.51
N SER A 154 22.46 -2.74 -4.75
CA SER A 154 22.42 -1.32 -5.12
C SER A 154 21.02 -0.71 -5.06
N ARG A 155 19.99 -1.55 -4.93
CA ARG A 155 18.57 -1.16 -4.87
C ARG A 155 18.02 -1.49 -3.49
N ARG A 156 17.96 -0.50 -2.61
CA ARG A 156 17.41 -0.69 -1.26
C ARG A 156 15.88 -0.70 -1.29
N LEU A 157 15.29 -1.58 -0.50
CA LEU A 157 13.86 -1.63 -0.28
C LEU A 157 13.57 -1.84 1.19
N ALA A 158 12.78 -0.97 1.78
CA ALA A 158 12.22 -1.13 3.11
C ALA A 158 10.69 -1.11 3.08
N VAL A 159 10.08 -1.81 4.01
CA VAL A 159 8.62 -1.77 4.22
C VAL A 159 8.34 -1.52 5.69
N SER A 160 7.34 -0.68 5.98
CA SER A 160 6.92 -0.41 7.35
C SER A 160 5.78 -1.32 7.77
N ALA A 161 5.81 -1.84 9.01
CA ALA A 161 4.70 -2.54 9.63
C ALA A 161 4.58 -2.08 11.08
N THR A 162 3.37 -2.15 11.65
CA THR A 162 3.11 -1.75 13.03
C THR A 162 3.29 -2.93 13.97
N ASN A 163 4.23 -2.82 14.90
CA ASN A 163 4.42 -3.76 16.00
C ASN A 163 3.28 -3.60 17.01
N LEU A 164 2.52 -4.66 17.28
CA LEU A 164 1.35 -4.59 18.16
C LEU A 164 1.74 -4.39 19.63
N VAL A 165 2.89 -4.88 20.04
CA VAL A 165 3.35 -4.81 21.43
C VAL A 165 3.79 -3.38 21.78
N THR A 166 4.57 -2.76 20.89
CA THR A 166 5.10 -1.40 21.11
C THR A 166 4.19 -0.29 20.57
N GLY A 167 3.26 -0.63 19.67
CA GLY A 167 2.44 0.34 18.94
C GLY A 167 3.18 1.14 17.88
N LYS A 168 4.50 0.95 17.72
CA LYS A 168 5.35 1.73 16.82
C LYS A 168 5.45 1.11 15.43
N ALA A 169 5.71 1.95 14.42
CA ALA A 169 6.15 1.50 13.11
C ALA A 169 7.58 0.95 13.19
N GLU A 170 7.80 -0.18 12.54
CA GLU A 170 9.13 -0.78 12.37
C GLU A 170 9.40 -1.00 10.89
N TYR A 171 10.67 -0.87 10.49
CA TYR A 171 11.09 -0.96 9.11
C TYR A 171 11.85 -2.24 8.86
N PHE A 172 11.43 -2.96 7.82
CA PHE A 172 12.02 -4.23 7.40
C PHE A 172 12.72 -4.04 6.06
N GLU A 173 14.05 -4.05 6.09
CA GLU A 173 14.85 -3.89 4.88
C GLU A 173 15.10 -5.21 4.16
N LYS A 174 15.06 -5.17 2.84
CA LYS A 174 15.47 -6.25 1.96
C LYS A 174 16.90 -6.71 2.30
N GLY A 175 17.11 -8.02 2.30
CA GLY A 175 18.40 -8.63 2.67
C GLY A 175 18.61 -8.82 4.18
N LYS A 176 17.90 -8.08 5.03
CA LYS A 176 17.97 -8.20 6.51
C LYS A 176 16.82 -8.97 7.13
N CYS A 177 15.78 -9.28 6.34
CA CYS A 177 14.55 -9.94 6.80
C CYS A 177 13.95 -10.85 5.74
N ASN A 178 12.91 -11.62 6.13
CA ASN A 178 12.03 -12.27 5.16
C ASN A 178 11.11 -11.20 4.55
N LEU A 179 11.50 -10.69 3.37
CA LEU A 179 10.80 -9.61 2.68
C LEU A 179 9.32 -9.94 2.42
N THR A 180 9.02 -11.16 1.98
CA THR A 180 7.63 -11.59 1.72
C THR A 180 6.76 -11.46 2.98
N LYS A 181 7.29 -11.91 4.12
CA LYS A 181 6.58 -11.81 5.40
C LYS A 181 6.44 -10.37 5.87
N ALA A 182 7.46 -9.54 5.66
CA ALA A 182 7.43 -8.12 5.98
C ALA A 182 6.39 -7.36 5.14
N ILE A 183 6.31 -7.64 3.84
CA ILE A 183 5.29 -7.07 2.95
C ILE A 183 3.88 -7.52 3.37
N GLN A 184 3.72 -8.81 3.69
CA GLN A 184 2.46 -9.32 4.23
C GLN A 184 2.05 -8.57 5.49
N ALA A 185 2.96 -8.37 6.44
CA ALA A 185 2.70 -7.61 7.67
C ALA A 185 2.30 -6.17 7.36
N SER A 186 3.08 -5.50 6.48
CA SER A 186 2.85 -4.12 6.07
C SER A 186 1.46 -3.88 5.47
N ALA A 187 0.92 -4.86 4.73
CA ALA A 187 -0.36 -4.74 4.04
C ALA A 187 -1.50 -5.58 4.69
N THR A 188 -1.29 -6.04 5.92
CA THR A 188 -2.30 -6.79 6.70
C THR A 188 -3.30 -5.83 7.33
N VAL A 189 -4.45 -5.66 6.68
CA VAL A 189 -5.50 -4.68 7.04
C VAL A 189 -6.09 -4.99 8.41
N PRO A 190 -6.08 -4.03 9.37
CA PRO A 190 -6.67 -4.21 10.69
C PRO A 190 -8.18 -4.49 10.61
N TYR A 191 -8.72 -5.13 11.63
CA TYR A 191 -10.11 -5.56 11.83
C TYR A 191 -10.57 -6.75 10.96
N VAL A 192 -9.96 -6.97 9.80
CA VAL A 192 -10.37 -7.97 8.81
C VAL A 192 -9.27 -8.98 8.48
N SER A 193 -8.17 -8.92 9.22
CA SER A 193 -7.04 -9.85 9.05
C SER A 193 -6.39 -10.18 10.40
N LYS A 194 -5.84 -11.39 10.51
CA LYS A 194 -5.03 -11.81 11.65
C LYS A 194 -3.65 -11.16 11.59
N PRO A 195 -3.05 -10.77 12.73
CA PRO A 195 -1.67 -10.27 12.76
C PRO A 195 -0.67 -11.27 12.15
N VAL A 196 0.35 -10.75 11.50
CA VAL A 196 1.46 -11.55 10.96
C VAL A 196 2.56 -11.66 12.01
N MET A 197 3.00 -12.89 12.29
CA MET A 197 4.07 -13.13 13.25
C MET A 197 5.43 -13.04 12.57
N ILE A 198 6.32 -12.14 13.02
CA ILE A 198 7.71 -12.05 12.59
C ILE A 198 8.59 -12.22 13.83
N LYS A 199 9.40 -13.27 13.87
CA LYS A 199 10.27 -13.61 15.02
C LYS A 199 9.54 -13.57 16.37
N GLY A 200 8.32 -14.10 16.42
CA GLY A 200 7.51 -14.15 17.67
C GLY A 200 6.74 -12.87 17.99
N VAL A 201 6.93 -11.78 17.25
CA VAL A 201 6.22 -10.51 17.46
C VAL A 201 5.07 -10.37 16.46
N PRO A 202 3.86 -9.95 16.91
CA PRO A 202 2.71 -9.73 16.04
C PRO A 202 2.76 -8.35 15.37
N TYR A 203 2.48 -8.30 14.05
CA TYR A 203 2.44 -7.09 13.24
C TYR A 203 1.13 -6.96 12.48
N LEU A 204 0.73 -5.72 12.25
CA LEU A 204 -0.34 -5.30 11.35
C LEU A 204 0.16 -4.23 10.37
N ASP A 205 -0.74 -3.78 9.49
CA ASP A 205 -0.51 -2.73 8.50
C ASP A 205 0.26 -1.54 9.10
N GLY A 206 1.30 -1.10 8.42
CA GLY A 206 2.12 0.03 8.87
C GLY A 206 1.29 1.28 9.13
N GLY A 207 0.20 1.46 8.39
CA GLY A 207 -0.72 2.59 8.55
C GLY A 207 -1.54 2.60 9.86
N CYS A 208 -1.39 1.59 10.73
CA CYS A 208 -1.94 1.66 12.09
C CYS A 208 -1.18 2.67 12.96
N ALA A 209 0.13 2.77 12.77
CA ALA A 209 1.00 3.76 13.42
C ALA A 209 1.41 4.89 12.46
N GLU A 210 1.87 4.55 11.26
CA GLU A 210 2.48 5.48 10.32
C GLU A 210 2.09 5.15 8.88
N LYS A 211 1.35 6.06 8.22
CA LYS A 211 0.85 5.85 6.84
C LYS A 211 1.82 6.29 5.76
N ILE A 212 2.67 7.24 6.08
CA ILE A 212 3.72 7.77 5.19
C ILE A 212 5.06 7.46 5.86
N PRO A 213 5.84 6.47 5.40
CA PRO A 213 7.06 6.03 6.06
C PRO A 213 8.26 7.00 5.79
N PHE A 214 8.01 8.30 5.94
CA PHE A 214 8.98 9.36 5.69
C PHE A 214 10.18 9.31 6.66
N PRO A 215 10.02 8.98 7.97
CA PRO A 215 11.15 8.94 8.89
C PRO A 215 12.25 7.95 8.48
N TRP A 216 11.93 6.89 7.73
CA TRP A 216 12.97 6.01 7.19
C TRP A 216 13.84 6.71 6.13
N SER A 217 13.27 7.62 5.34
CA SER A 217 14.05 8.35 4.32
C SER A 217 15.12 9.24 4.95
N GLU A 218 14.85 9.82 6.11
CA GLU A 218 15.81 10.61 6.87
C GLU A 218 16.99 9.75 7.39
N GLN A 219 16.72 8.47 7.69
CA GLN A 219 17.71 7.48 8.11
C GLN A 219 18.46 6.84 6.93
N SER A 220 17.94 6.98 5.71
CA SER A 220 18.51 6.34 4.52
C SER A 220 19.86 6.87 4.10
N GLY A 221 20.17 8.12 4.48
CA GLY A 221 21.35 8.85 4.04
C GLY A 221 21.23 9.49 2.66
N GLU A 222 20.08 9.36 2.01
CA GLU A 222 19.82 9.95 0.70
C GLU A 222 19.50 11.44 0.79
N LYS A 223 20.13 12.24 -0.08
CA LYS A 223 19.92 13.70 -0.12
C LYS A 223 18.64 14.09 -0.87
N LYS A 224 18.22 13.30 -1.83
CA LYS A 224 17.03 13.55 -2.63
C LYS A 224 15.92 12.65 -2.18
N VAL A 225 14.79 13.22 -1.83
CA VAL A 225 13.62 12.48 -1.35
C VAL A 225 12.40 12.84 -2.19
N MET A 226 11.78 11.83 -2.77
CA MET A 226 10.49 11.96 -3.45
C MET A 226 9.42 11.25 -2.63
N VAL A 227 8.31 11.94 -2.35
CA VAL A 227 7.17 11.38 -1.62
C VAL A 227 5.96 11.27 -2.55
N VAL A 228 5.37 10.08 -2.61
CA VAL A 228 4.14 9.83 -3.38
C VAL A 228 2.99 9.62 -2.41
N ARG A 229 2.01 10.52 -2.45
CA ARG A 229 0.78 10.44 -1.67
C ARG A 229 -0.32 9.74 -2.46
N THR A 230 -1.26 9.14 -1.74
CA THR A 230 -2.43 8.44 -2.32
C THR A 230 -3.72 9.27 -2.22
N ARG A 231 -3.63 10.49 -1.69
CA ARG A 231 -4.70 11.47 -1.54
C ARG A 231 -4.23 12.84 -1.98
N GLU A 232 -5.16 13.63 -2.48
CA GLU A 232 -4.97 15.05 -2.81
C GLU A 232 -4.34 15.84 -1.66
N LEU A 233 -3.60 16.91 -1.97
CA LEU A 233 -2.87 17.71 -0.95
C LEU A 233 -3.80 18.24 0.14
N SER A 234 -4.98 18.72 -0.21
CA SER A 234 -5.95 19.26 0.74
C SER A 234 -6.57 18.23 1.69
N PHE A 235 -6.36 16.94 1.44
CA PHE A 235 -6.96 15.89 2.27
C PHE A 235 -6.36 15.87 3.67
N ARG A 236 -7.25 15.93 4.67
CA ARG A 236 -6.92 15.74 6.09
C ARG A 236 -7.84 14.68 6.70
N ARG A 237 -7.36 14.02 7.73
CA ARG A 237 -8.10 12.98 8.47
C ARG A 237 -8.80 13.58 9.66
N LYS A 238 -10.01 13.09 9.95
CA LYS A 238 -10.70 13.43 11.18
C LYS A 238 -10.01 12.73 12.37
N PRO A 239 -9.83 13.39 13.52
CA PRO A 239 -9.28 12.79 14.73
C PRO A 239 -10.05 11.52 15.17
N GLY A 240 -9.37 10.67 15.94
CA GLY A 240 -9.96 9.52 16.60
C GLY A 240 -9.78 8.20 15.84
N MET A 241 -10.20 7.12 16.50
CA MET A 241 -10.16 5.76 15.97
C MET A 241 -11.51 5.06 16.11
N PRO A 242 -11.80 4.02 15.29
CA PRO A 242 -13.02 3.23 15.42
C PRO A 242 -13.13 2.56 16.80
N GLY A 243 -14.30 2.63 17.44
CA GLY A 243 -14.54 2.01 18.77
C GLY A 243 -14.27 0.52 18.79
N LEU A 244 -14.46 -0.18 17.66
CA LEU A 244 -14.14 -1.60 17.50
C LEU A 244 -12.66 -1.92 17.81
N ALA A 245 -11.73 -0.97 17.61
CA ALA A 245 -10.32 -1.15 17.94
C ALA A 245 -10.13 -1.50 19.41
N LYS A 246 -10.81 -0.78 20.32
CA LYS A 246 -10.72 -1.00 21.78
C LYS A 246 -11.13 -2.42 22.20
N ILE A 247 -12.04 -3.04 21.45
CA ILE A 247 -12.51 -4.41 21.73
C ILE A 247 -11.50 -5.42 21.14
N MET A 248 -11.14 -5.28 19.88
CA MET A 248 -10.31 -6.26 19.17
C MET A 248 -8.86 -6.28 19.65
N TYR A 249 -8.32 -5.10 19.96
CA TYR A 249 -6.91 -4.94 20.32
C TYR A 249 -6.69 -4.61 21.80
N ARG A 250 -7.64 -4.95 22.67
CA ARG A 250 -7.58 -4.69 24.13
C ARG A 250 -6.31 -5.22 24.82
N LYS A 251 -5.69 -6.25 24.24
CA LYS A 251 -4.44 -6.83 24.74
C LYS A 251 -3.19 -6.02 24.36
N TYR A 252 -3.35 -5.00 23.51
CA TYR A 252 -2.25 -4.19 22.97
C TYR A 252 -2.50 -2.70 23.24
N PRO A 253 -2.33 -2.23 24.50
CA PRO A 253 -2.64 -0.85 24.88
C PRO A 253 -1.81 0.19 24.09
N ASN A 254 -0.52 -0.09 23.84
CA ASN A 254 0.34 0.79 23.06
C ASN A 254 -0.13 0.93 21.60
N LEU A 255 -0.62 -0.17 20.99
CA LEU A 255 -1.25 -0.10 19.67
C LEU A 255 -2.49 0.79 19.69
N LEU A 256 -3.35 0.66 20.70
CA LEU A 256 -4.57 1.48 20.82
C LEU A 256 -4.23 2.96 20.96
N GLU A 257 -3.19 3.30 21.74
CA GLU A 257 -2.70 4.68 21.84
C GLU A 257 -2.23 5.20 20.48
N SER A 258 -1.37 4.45 19.78
CA SER A 258 -0.88 4.83 18.44
C SER A 258 -2.02 4.99 17.44
N MET A 259 -2.99 4.06 17.40
CA MET A 259 -4.15 4.15 16.52
C MET A 259 -5.03 5.37 16.84
N GLY A 260 -5.11 5.74 18.12
CA GLY A 260 -5.83 6.94 18.58
C GLY A 260 -5.24 8.23 18.00
N LYS A 261 -3.92 8.34 17.98
CA LYS A 261 -3.15 9.49 17.48
C LYS A 261 -2.86 9.44 15.96
N ALA A 262 -3.03 8.27 15.32
CA ALA A 262 -2.58 8.03 13.95
C ALA A 262 -3.15 8.99 12.89
N ASN A 263 -4.33 9.56 13.11
CA ASN A 263 -4.93 10.52 12.18
C ASN A 263 -4.40 11.93 12.39
N GLU A 264 -4.11 12.31 13.62
CA GLU A 264 -3.48 13.58 13.97
C GLU A 264 -2.04 13.62 13.48
N ASN A 265 -1.26 12.60 13.83
CA ASN A 265 0.13 12.42 13.36
C ASN A 265 0.21 12.42 11.81
N PHE A 266 -0.80 11.83 11.14
CA PHE A 266 -0.88 11.87 9.68
C PHE A 266 -1.04 13.30 9.17
N ASN A 267 -1.89 14.11 9.80
CA ASN A 267 -2.12 15.50 9.37
C ASN A 267 -0.88 16.37 9.61
N GLU A 268 -0.20 16.18 10.74
CA GLU A 268 1.07 16.86 11.04
C GLU A 268 2.16 16.46 10.04
N MET A 269 2.29 15.16 9.74
CA MET A 269 3.21 14.66 8.70
C MET A 269 2.92 15.31 7.35
N VAL A 270 1.66 15.38 6.96
CA VAL A 270 1.26 15.98 5.67
C VAL A 270 1.64 17.45 5.63
N GLN A 271 1.38 18.21 6.68
CA GLN A 271 1.77 19.62 6.77
C GLN A 271 3.27 19.80 6.65
N MET A 272 4.04 19.03 7.40
CA MET A 272 5.51 19.05 7.33
C MET A 272 6.03 18.75 5.92
N LEU A 273 5.44 17.76 5.22
CA LEU A 273 5.83 17.40 3.86
C LEU A 273 5.47 18.49 2.85
N GLU A 274 4.37 19.21 3.04
CA GLU A 274 4.01 20.37 2.22
C GLU A 274 5.02 21.50 2.40
N GLU A 275 5.35 21.85 3.64
CA GLU A 275 6.38 22.86 3.97
C GLU A 275 7.76 22.49 3.39
N LYS A 276 8.21 21.25 3.55
CA LYS A 276 9.48 20.77 2.97
C LYS A 276 9.47 20.81 1.44
N SER A 277 8.34 20.54 0.80
CA SER A 277 8.19 20.60 -0.64
C SER A 277 8.23 22.04 -1.17
N GLU A 278 7.59 22.97 -0.48
CA GLU A 278 7.60 24.42 -0.80
C GLU A 278 9.02 24.99 -0.68
N ASN A 279 9.78 24.54 0.31
CA ASN A 279 11.19 24.90 0.50
C ASN A 279 12.15 24.21 -0.49
N GLY A 280 11.65 23.28 -1.32
CA GLY A 280 12.48 22.53 -2.27
C GLY A 280 13.37 21.46 -1.65
N GLU A 281 13.14 21.08 -0.38
CA GLU A 281 13.89 20.04 0.33
C GLU A 281 13.52 18.64 -0.17
N ILE A 282 12.24 18.45 -0.55
CA ILE A 282 11.72 17.19 -1.10
C ILE A 282 10.91 17.45 -2.37
N PHE A 283 10.69 16.40 -3.15
CA PHE A 283 9.71 16.41 -4.24
C PHE A 283 8.45 15.69 -3.77
N LEU A 284 7.34 16.41 -3.67
CA LEU A 284 6.05 15.87 -3.25
C LEU A 284 5.11 15.78 -4.45
N ILE A 285 4.54 14.58 -4.68
CA ILE A 285 3.48 14.37 -5.65
C ILE A 285 2.25 13.77 -4.98
N ALA A 286 1.08 14.29 -5.33
CA ALA A 286 -0.22 13.87 -4.84
C ALA A 286 -1.24 13.96 -5.99
N PRO A 287 -2.37 13.21 -5.91
CA PRO A 287 -3.42 13.31 -6.92
C PRO A 287 -3.87 14.75 -7.18
N SER A 288 -3.82 15.16 -8.45
CA SER A 288 -4.26 16.50 -8.91
C SER A 288 -5.78 16.71 -8.77
N LYS A 289 -6.53 15.61 -8.55
CA LYS A 289 -8.00 15.62 -8.42
C LYS A 289 -8.42 14.84 -7.15
N PRO A 290 -9.57 15.17 -6.55
CA PRO A 290 -10.08 14.44 -5.38
C PRO A 290 -10.25 12.95 -5.67
N VAL A 291 -9.69 12.11 -4.79
CA VAL A 291 -9.71 10.65 -4.94
C VAL A 291 -11.03 10.08 -4.43
N LYS A 292 -11.86 9.60 -5.34
CA LYS A 292 -13.19 9.01 -5.04
C LYS A 292 -13.15 7.49 -4.78
N VAL A 293 -11.98 6.84 -4.96
CA VAL A 293 -11.81 5.40 -4.71
C VAL A 293 -11.89 5.10 -3.21
N LYS A 294 -12.75 4.14 -2.85
CA LYS A 294 -12.92 3.65 -1.47
C LYS A 294 -11.87 2.58 -1.16
N ARG A 295 -11.71 2.22 0.13
CA ARG A 295 -10.75 1.19 0.58
C ARG A 295 -11.02 -0.18 -0.05
N PHE A 296 -12.28 -0.54 -0.28
CA PHE A 296 -12.72 -1.80 -0.87
C PHE A 296 -13.52 -1.57 -2.16
N ASP A 297 -13.09 -0.60 -2.97
CA ASP A 297 -13.75 -0.29 -4.25
C ASP A 297 -13.64 -1.48 -5.20
N GLY A 298 -14.71 -1.74 -5.95
CA GLY A 298 -14.80 -2.80 -6.94
C GLY A 298 -15.07 -2.29 -8.37
N ASP A 299 -15.17 -0.98 -8.55
CA ASP A 299 -15.39 -0.38 -9.85
C ASP A 299 -14.06 -0.32 -10.63
N MET A 300 -13.94 -1.19 -11.64
CA MET A 300 -12.69 -1.38 -12.38
C MET A 300 -12.32 -0.16 -13.21
N ASP A 301 -13.30 0.56 -13.76
CA ASP A 301 -13.03 1.77 -14.56
C ASP A 301 -12.56 2.91 -13.66
N LYS A 302 -13.14 3.03 -12.49
CA LYS A 302 -12.72 4.01 -11.48
C LYS A 302 -11.33 3.71 -10.92
N LEU A 303 -10.99 2.43 -10.74
CA LEU A 303 -9.66 1.99 -10.33
C LEU A 303 -8.62 2.29 -11.41
N ALA A 304 -8.94 1.96 -12.67
CA ALA A 304 -8.09 2.27 -13.82
C ALA A 304 -7.93 3.78 -14.04
N ALA A 305 -8.99 4.56 -13.87
CA ALA A 305 -8.91 6.03 -13.97
C ALA A 305 -7.95 6.61 -12.92
N LEU A 306 -7.90 6.04 -11.71
CA LEU A 306 -6.96 6.47 -10.69
C LEU A 306 -5.51 6.12 -11.05
N TYR A 307 -5.26 4.95 -11.65
CA TYR A 307 -3.95 4.60 -12.19
C TYR A 307 -3.48 5.61 -13.24
N TRP A 308 -4.34 5.91 -14.22
CA TRP A 308 -4.01 6.88 -15.28
C TRP A 308 -3.85 8.31 -14.77
N LEU A 309 -4.58 8.67 -13.70
CA LEU A 309 -4.35 9.95 -13.02
C LEU A 309 -2.91 10.02 -12.48
N GLY A 310 -2.44 8.98 -11.77
CA GLY A 310 -1.08 8.94 -11.26
C GLY A 310 -0.02 8.99 -12.35
N TYR A 311 -0.23 8.24 -13.44
CA TYR A 311 0.66 8.24 -14.59
C TYR A 311 0.76 9.62 -15.24
N ASN A 312 -0.37 10.28 -15.47
CA ASN A 312 -0.43 11.58 -16.12
C ASN A 312 0.08 12.71 -15.23
N ASP A 313 -0.30 12.72 -13.93
CA ASP A 313 0.22 13.70 -12.96
C ASP A 313 1.75 13.64 -12.90
N MET A 314 2.33 12.43 -12.90
CA MET A 314 3.78 12.28 -12.92
C MET A 314 4.39 12.72 -14.24
N LYS A 315 3.77 12.39 -15.37
CA LYS A 315 4.23 12.79 -16.69
C LYS A 315 4.30 14.32 -16.81
N GLU A 316 3.31 15.03 -16.31
CA GLU A 316 3.28 16.50 -16.28
C GLU A 316 4.35 17.09 -15.35
N ARG A 317 4.69 16.38 -14.28
CA ARG A 317 5.65 16.82 -13.28
C ARG A 317 7.10 16.35 -13.52
N LEU A 318 7.36 15.59 -14.60
CA LEU A 318 8.72 15.11 -14.94
C LEU A 318 9.76 16.23 -15.08
N PRO A 319 9.49 17.37 -15.75
CA PRO A 319 10.48 18.44 -15.85
C PRO A 319 10.89 19.00 -14.48
N GLN A 320 9.92 19.19 -13.57
CA GLN A 320 10.18 19.70 -12.23
C GLN A 320 10.94 18.64 -11.38
N LEU A 321 10.61 17.34 -11.51
CA LEU A 321 11.36 16.30 -10.83
C LEU A 321 12.81 16.22 -11.30
N ARG A 322 13.07 16.29 -12.62
CA ARG A 322 14.43 16.32 -13.15
C ARG A 322 15.22 17.51 -12.63
N ALA A 323 14.66 18.71 -12.67
CA ALA A 323 15.28 19.90 -12.10
C ALA A 323 15.55 19.78 -10.59
N TYR A 324 14.68 19.10 -9.84
CA TYR A 324 14.92 18.81 -8.42
C TYR A 324 16.07 17.82 -8.21
N LEU A 325 16.18 16.78 -9.04
CA LEU A 325 17.22 15.76 -8.92
C LEU A 325 18.61 16.27 -9.33
N GLU A 326 18.70 17.28 -10.18
CA GLU A 326 19.94 17.88 -10.67
C GLU A 326 20.54 18.93 -9.71
N LYS A 327 19.74 19.52 -8.82
CA LYS A 327 20.20 20.42 -7.74
C LYS A 327 21.04 19.68 -6.69
#